data_eb374fe7e63371abde21f51b12d37bc3
#
_entry.id   eb374fe7e63371abde21f51b12d37bc3
#
_cell.length_a   1.000
_cell.length_b   1.000
_cell.length_c   1.000
_cell.angle_alpha   90.00
_cell.angle_beta   90.00
_cell.angle_gamma   90.00
#
_symmetry.space_group_name_H-M   'P 1'
#
loop_
_entity.id
_entity.type
_entity.pdbx_description
1 polymer ?
#
loop_
_entity_poly.entity_id
_entity_poly.type
_entity_poly.pdbx_seq_one_letter_code
_entity_poly.pdbx_strand_id
1 'polypeptide(L)'
;MPELPEVETVRLGLEPVLTGRRLTRVEARRPDLRFPLPVDFVQRLTGARILSLSRRGKYLLAALDRDATLLIHLGMTGRFEIEGAAAPGGFALAAPADPKHAHVLFETDEAARIIYYDARRFGFMDIFDDGDDRLAGLGPEPLGPEFNAAFLAEAFADRRQSPKTLLLDQRIVAGLGNI
;
A
#
# COMPACT_ATOMS: atom_id res chain seq x y z
N MET A 1 11.21 -2.89 7.54
CA MET A 1 9.86 -3.22 7.00
C MET A 1 9.08 -1.91 6.92
N PRO A 2 8.49 -1.55 5.79
CA PRO A 2 7.66 -0.35 5.73
C PRO A 2 6.53 -0.40 6.77
N GLU A 3 6.49 0.60 7.62
CA GLU A 3 5.47 0.81 8.64
C GLU A 3 4.60 2.00 8.23
N LEU A 4 3.69 2.45 9.08
CA LEU A 4 2.78 3.54 8.74
C LEU A 4 3.50 4.80 8.20
N PRO A 5 4.57 5.33 8.82
CA PRO A 5 5.23 6.54 8.33
C PRO A 5 5.85 6.36 6.93
N GLU A 6 6.49 5.20 6.69
CA GLU A 6 7.09 4.92 5.38
C GLU A 6 6.02 4.73 4.30
N VAL A 7 4.91 4.05 4.64
CA VAL A 7 3.79 3.89 3.71
C VAL A 7 3.14 5.24 3.38
N GLU A 8 2.99 6.13 4.38
CA GLU A 8 2.49 7.49 4.15
C GLU A 8 3.45 8.31 3.28
N THR A 9 4.76 8.18 3.49
CA THR A 9 5.77 8.87 2.67
C THR A 9 5.70 8.37 1.22
N VAL A 10 5.52 7.06 1.00
CA VAL A 10 5.32 6.50 -0.35
C VAL A 10 4.03 7.04 -0.96
N ARG A 11 2.92 7.10 -0.20
CA ARG A 11 1.66 7.67 -0.67
C ARG A 11 1.84 9.11 -1.16
N LEU A 12 2.45 9.96 -0.33
CA LEU A 12 2.71 11.37 -0.66
C LEU A 12 3.61 11.52 -1.90
N GLY A 13 4.59 10.63 -2.07
CA GLY A 13 5.46 10.65 -3.24
C GLY A 13 4.79 10.19 -4.53
N LEU A 14 3.81 9.28 -4.44
CA LEU A 14 3.05 8.79 -5.59
C LEU A 14 1.88 9.71 -5.97
N GLU A 15 1.32 10.45 -5.00
CA GLU A 15 0.12 11.26 -5.19
C GLU A 15 0.21 12.23 -6.39
N PRO A 16 1.28 13.03 -6.57
CA PRO A 16 1.37 13.99 -7.68
C PRO A 16 1.46 13.34 -9.06
N VAL A 17 1.91 12.09 -9.15
CA VAL A 17 2.11 11.39 -10.44
C VAL A 17 0.99 10.40 -10.77
N LEU A 18 0.14 10.05 -9.80
CA LEU A 18 -0.94 9.08 -9.99
C LEU A 18 -2.33 9.70 -9.85
N THR A 19 -2.54 10.64 -8.92
CA THR A 19 -3.88 11.19 -8.67
C THR A 19 -4.38 12.02 -9.85
N GLY A 20 -5.59 11.71 -10.30
CA GLY A 20 -6.21 12.32 -11.47
C GLY A 20 -5.70 11.76 -12.81
N ARG A 21 -4.74 10.84 -12.82
CA ARG A 21 -4.12 10.30 -14.03
C ARG A 21 -4.81 9.02 -14.48
N ARG A 22 -4.79 8.81 -15.80
CA ARG A 22 -5.23 7.56 -16.41
C ARG A 22 -4.03 6.63 -16.62
N LEU A 23 -4.17 5.38 -16.22
CA LEU A 23 -3.17 4.35 -16.49
C LEU A 23 -3.27 3.89 -17.94
N THR A 24 -2.36 4.37 -18.79
CA THR A 24 -2.34 4.03 -20.23
C THR A 24 -1.78 2.64 -20.49
N ARG A 25 -0.89 2.18 -19.59
CA ARG A 25 -0.32 0.84 -19.63
C ARG A 25 -0.10 0.31 -18.23
N VAL A 26 -0.45 -0.95 -18.04
CA VAL A 26 -0.09 -1.71 -16.84
C VAL A 26 0.55 -3.01 -17.29
N GLU A 27 1.67 -3.38 -16.68
CA GLU A 27 2.38 -4.63 -16.95
C GLU A 27 2.63 -5.35 -15.64
N ALA A 28 2.14 -6.58 -15.53
CA ALA A 28 2.50 -7.50 -14.46
C ALA A 28 3.49 -8.52 -15.02
N ARG A 29 4.75 -8.44 -14.61
CA ARG A 29 5.84 -9.32 -15.08
C ARG A 29 5.78 -10.70 -14.45
N ARG A 30 4.88 -10.89 -13.49
CA ARG A 30 4.65 -12.13 -12.77
C ARG A 30 3.16 -12.28 -12.47
N PRO A 31 2.68 -13.53 -12.38
CA PRO A 31 1.29 -13.77 -11.98
C PRO A 31 1.05 -13.62 -10.47
N ASP A 32 2.13 -13.51 -9.67
CA ASP A 32 2.08 -13.51 -8.22
C ASP A 32 3.07 -12.53 -7.58
N LEU A 33 2.74 -12.08 -6.39
CA LEU A 33 3.63 -11.51 -5.39
C LEU A 33 3.60 -12.43 -4.15
N ARG A 34 3.23 -11.94 -2.96
CA ARG A 34 2.94 -12.80 -1.81
C ARG A 34 1.73 -13.72 -2.07
N PHE A 35 0.75 -13.19 -2.79
CA PHE A 35 -0.44 -13.90 -3.26
C PHE A 35 -0.54 -13.74 -4.77
N PRO A 36 -1.30 -14.61 -5.46
CA PRO A 36 -1.63 -14.39 -6.86
C PRO A 36 -2.26 -13.01 -7.07
N LEU A 37 -1.85 -12.32 -8.14
CA LEU A 37 -2.58 -11.14 -8.61
C LEU A 37 -3.97 -11.56 -9.11
N PRO A 38 -5.00 -10.71 -9.01
CA PRO A 38 -6.28 -10.97 -9.65
C PRO A 38 -6.10 -11.35 -11.12
N VAL A 39 -6.88 -12.30 -11.62
CA VAL A 39 -6.75 -12.81 -13.01
C VAL A 39 -6.88 -11.69 -14.04
N ASP A 40 -7.73 -10.70 -13.76
CA ASP A 40 -8.03 -9.55 -14.61
C ASP A 40 -7.27 -8.27 -14.19
N PHE A 41 -6.22 -8.39 -13.36
CA PHE A 41 -5.49 -7.28 -12.76
C PHE A 41 -5.05 -6.23 -13.80
N VAL A 42 -4.37 -6.66 -14.86
CA VAL A 42 -3.90 -5.75 -15.92
C VAL A 42 -5.07 -5.12 -16.68
N GLN A 43 -6.12 -5.89 -16.98
CA GLN A 43 -7.29 -5.42 -17.73
C GLN A 43 -8.12 -4.40 -16.92
N ARG A 44 -8.29 -4.65 -15.63
CA ARG A 44 -9.04 -3.74 -14.74
C ARG A 44 -8.32 -2.41 -14.55
N LEU A 45 -7.00 -2.42 -14.51
CA LEU A 45 -6.21 -1.21 -14.28
C LEU A 45 -5.90 -0.44 -15.57
N THR A 46 -5.69 -1.13 -16.71
CA THR A 46 -5.40 -0.44 -17.97
C THR A 46 -6.61 0.39 -18.42
N GLY A 47 -6.37 1.66 -18.67
CA GLY A 47 -7.39 2.65 -19.01
C GLY A 47 -8.17 3.20 -17.82
N ALA A 48 -7.99 2.69 -16.60
CA ALA A 48 -8.61 3.26 -15.40
C ALA A 48 -7.95 4.58 -15.01
N ARG A 49 -8.74 5.50 -14.46
CA ARG A 49 -8.27 6.75 -13.85
C ARG A 49 -8.16 6.57 -12.35
N ILE A 50 -7.04 6.96 -11.78
CA ILE A 50 -6.88 7.02 -10.32
C ILE A 50 -7.50 8.32 -9.82
N LEU A 51 -8.57 8.22 -9.03
CA LEU A 51 -9.29 9.36 -8.49
C LEU A 51 -8.59 9.95 -7.27
N SER A 52 -8.09 9.09 -6.39
CA SER A 52 -7.38 9.48 -5.18
C SER A 52 -6.44 8.40 -4.69
N LEU A 53 -5.44 8.82 -3.92
CA LEU A 53 -4.60 7.92 -3.13
C LEU A 53 -4.83 8.17 -1.65
N SER A 54 -5.14 7.12 -0.92
CA SER A 54 -5.28 7.16 0.53
C SER A 54 -4.46 6.05 1.20
N ARG A 55 -4.39 6.07 2.50
CA ARG A 55 -3.73 5.05 3.31
C ARG A 55 -4.67 4.57 4.42
N ARG A 56 -4.62 3.29 4.69
CA ARG A 56 -5.24 2.69 5.87
C ARG A 56 -4.26 1.72 6.52
N GLY A 57 -3.83 2.00 7.75
CA GLY A 57 -2.76 1.24 8.39
C GLY A 57 -1.48 1.23 7.52
N LYS A 58 -1.07 0.05 7.08
CA LYS A 58 0.10 -0.17 6.19
C LYS A 58 -0.30 -0.43 4.74
N TYR A 59 -1.53 -0.12 4.36
CA TYR A 59 -2.06 -0.31 3.01
C TYR A 59 -2.19 1.02 2.29
N LEU A 60 -1.76 1.06 1.03
CA LEU A 60 -2.08 2.11 0.07
C LEU A 60 -3.37 1.72 -0.66
N LEU A 61 -4.22 2.69 -0.87
CA LEU A 61 -5.50 2.53 -1.54
C LEU A 61 -5.59 3.55 -2.67
N ALA A 62 -5.74 3.07 -3.90
CA ALA A 62 -5.97 3.91 -5.07
C ALA A 62 -7.42 3.71 -5.54
N ALA A 63 -8.28 4.69 -5.31
CA ALA A 63 -9.65 4.68 -5.81
C ALA A 63 -9.65 4.88 -7.33
N LEU A 64 -10.40 4.04 -8.04
CA LEU A 64 -10.49 4.03 -9.50
C LEU A 64 -11.83 4.61 -9.97
N ASP A 65 -11.88 5.09 -11.23
CA ASP A 65 -13.11 5.59 -11.88
C ASP A 65 -14.07 4.47 -12.34
N ARG A 66 -13.95 3.27 -11.74
CA ARG A 66 -14.71 2.05 -12.08
C ARG A 66 -15.33 1.40 -10.86
N ASP A 67 -15.66 2.19 -9.86
CA ASP A 67 -16.23 1.73 -8.57
C ASP A 67 -15.40 0.59 -7.96
N ALA A 68 -14.09 0.75 -8.01
CA ALA A 68 -13.13 -0.22 -7.51
C ALA A 68 -11.91 0.46 -6.89
N THR A 69 -11.23 -0.25 -6.02
CA THR A 69 -10.03 0.22 -5.34
C THR A 69 -8.88 -0.76 -5.56
N LEU A 70 -7.73 -0.24 -6.03
CA LEU A 70 -6.46 -0.96 -6.01
C LEU A 70 -5.86 -0.86 -4.61
N LEU A 71 -5.68 -2.00 -3.97
CA LEU A 71 -5.03 -2.15 -2.67
C LEU A 71 -3.59 -2.60 -2.87
N ILE A 72 -2.65 -1.95 -2.17
CA ILE A 72 -1.23 -2.27 -2.22
C ILE A 72 -0.69 -2.39 -0.80
N HIS A 73 0.02 -3.47 -0.52
CA HIS A 73 0.78 -3.66 0.70
C HIS A 73 2.26 -3.88 0.35
N LEU A 74 3.15 -3.07 0.93
CA LEU A 74 4.57 -3.07 0.56
C LEU A 74 5.34 -4.29 1.12
N GLY A 75 4.76 -5.04 2.05
CA GLY A 75 5.44 -6.16 2.68
C GLY A 75 6.69 -5.71 3.46
N MET A 76 7.82 -6.32 3.17
CA MET A 76 9.09 -5.99 3.83
C MET A 76 10.09 -5.26 2.94
N THR A 77 10.00 -5.43 1.63
CA THR A 77 10.96 -4.90 0.65
C THR A 77 10.30 -4.22 -0.54
N GLY A 78 8.97 -4.15 -0.54
CA GLY A 78 8.20 -3.47 -1.57
C GLY A 78 8.52 -1.98 -1.59
N ARG A 79 8.80 -1.46 -2.78
CA ARG A 79 9.07 -0.04 -3.01
C ARG A 79 8.65 0.37 -4.41
N PHE A 80 8.41 1.66 -4.57
CA PHE A 80 8.14 2.25 -5.86
C PHE A 80 9.33 3.09 -6.33
N GLU A 81 9.57 3.10 -7.61
CA GLU A 81 10.44 4.05 -8.29
C GLU A 81 9.65 4.75 -9.39
N ILE A 82 9.85 6.06 -9.52
CA ILE A 82 9.34 6.87 -10.61
C ILE A 82 10.53 7.17 -11.51
N GLU A 83 10.49 6.75 -12.78
CA GLU A 83 11.60 7.01 -13.70
C GLU A 83 11.86 8.51 -13.84
N GLY A 84 13.12 8.90 -13.67
CA GLY A 84 13.53 10.30 -13.74
C GLY A 84 13.28 11.15 -12.50
N ALA A 85 12.79 10.54 -11.39
CA ALA A 85 12.56 11.22 -10.13
C ALA A 85 13.18 10.45 -8.94
N ALA A 86 13.27 11.11 -7.79
CA ALA A 86 13.63 10.42 -6.55
C ALA A 86 12.59 9.40 -6.16
N ALA A 87 13.01 8.24 -5.64
CA ALA A 87 12.10 7.18 -5.21
C ALA A 87 11.16 7.68 -4.11
N PRO A 88 9.83 7.49 -4.24
CA PRO A 88 8.89 7.86 -3.20
C PRO A 88 9.18 7.09 -1.91
N GLY A 89 9.38 7.80 -0.81
CA GLY A 89 9.73 7.19 0.48
C GLY A 89 11.12 6.53 0.49
N GLY A 90 11.93 6.77 -0.53
CA GLY A 90 13.32 6.33 -0.57
C GLY A 90 14.17 7.16 0.38
N PHE A 91 14.95 6.52 1.24
CA PHE A 91 16.03 7.20 1.92
C PHE A 91 17.12 7.53 0.92
N ALA A 92 17.80 8.68 1.08
CA ALA A 92 18.87 9.15 0.19
C ALA A 92 20.04 8.16 -0.02
N LEU A 93 20.06 7.08 0.76
CA LEU A 93 21.06 6.01 0.72
C LEU A 93 20.52 4.66 0.21
N ALA A 94 19.30 4.61 -0.31
CA ALA A 94 18.77 3.36 -0.88
C ALA A 94 19.58 2.99 -2.13
N ALA A 95 20.10 1.77 -2.16
CA ALA A 95 20.74 1.23 -3.36
C ALA A 95 19.74 1.20 -4.52
N PRO A 96 20.21 1.39 -5.78
CA PRO A 96 19.36 1.24 -6.95
C PRO A 96 18.63 -0.10 -6.93
N ALA A 97 17.38 -0.11 -7.41
CA ALA A 97 16.62 -1.34 -7.51
C ALA A 97 17.24 -2.28 -8.55
N ASP A 98 17.40 -3.55 -8.20
CA ASP A 98 17.80 -4.56 -9.17
C ASP A 98 16.60 -4.84 -10.11
N PRO A 99 16.77 -4.65 -11.43
CA PRO A 99 15.69 -4.81 -12.40
C PRO A 99 14.98 -6.17 -12.36
N LYS A 100 15.64 -7.23 -11.87
CA LYS A 100 15.03 -8.56 -11.71
C LYS A 100 13.89 -8.59 -10.69
N HIS A 101 13.83 -7.58 -9.80
CA HIS A 101 12.79 -7.45 -8.78
C HIS A 101 11.69 -6.46 -9.17
N ALA A 102 11.71 -5.93 -10.39
CA ALA A 102 10.64 -5.13 -10.96
C ALA A 102 9.46 -6.06 -11.35
N HIS A 103 8.36 -5.97 -10.63
CA HIS A 103 7.24 -6.89 -10.79
C HIS A 103 6.02 -6.29 -11.46
N VAL A 104 5.74 -5.01 -11.19
CA VAL A 104 4.60 -4.30 -11.79
C VAL A 104 5.05 -2.94 -12.30
N LEU A 105 4.61 -2.58 -13.50
CA LEU A 105 4.83 -1.28 -14.13
C LEU A 105 3.48 -0.60 -14.37
N PHE A 106 3.41 0.67 -14.05
CA PHE A 106 2.31 1.57 -14.40
C PHE A 106 2.84 2.72 -15.26
N GLU A 107 2.17 3.00 -16.38
CA GLU A 107 2.42 4.20 -17.18
C GLU A 107 1.17 5.05 -17.19
N THR A 108 1.32 6.36 -17.05
CA THR A 108 0.22 7.32 -17.02
C THR A 108 0.08 8.06 -18.34
N ASP A 109 -1.06 8.76 -18.51
CA ASP A 109 -1.34 9.63 -19.65
C ASP A 109 -0.42 10.87 -19.73
N GLU A 110 0.38 11.15 -18.68
CA GLU A 110 1.47 12.12 -18.71
C GLU A 110 2.86 11.48 -18.87
N ALA A 111 2.90 10.24 -19.35
CA ALA A 111 4.13 9.49 -19.60
C ALA A 111 5.00 9.24 -18.36
N ALA A 112 4.45 9.39 -17.15
CA ALA A 112 5.15 8.96 -15.94
C ALA A 112 5.18 7.44 -15.88
N ARG A 113 6.36 6.88 -15.59
CA ARG A 113 6.55 5.44 -15.41
C ARG A 113 6.86 5.14 -13.96
N ILE A 114 6.02 4.36 -13.35
CA ILE A 114 6.07 3.99 -11.94
C ILE A 114 6.28 2.48 -11.86
N ILE A 115 7.35 2.05 -11.22
CA ILE A 115 7.75 0.64 -11.16
C ILE A 115 7.72 0.17 -9.70
N TYR A 116 7.03 -0.93 -9.47
CA TYR A 116 7.02 -1.62 -8.19
C TYR A 116 8.08 -2.71 -8.15
N TYR A 117 8.97 -2.61 -7.18
CA TYR A 117 10.03 -3.58 -6.89
C TYR A 117 9.77 -4.26 -5.56
N ASP A 118 10.01 -5.57 -5.48
CA ASP A 118 9.94 -6.30 -4.22
C ASP A 118 10.83 -7.56 -4.24
N ALA A 119 12.04 -7.43 -3.70
CA ALA A 119 13.04 -8.49 -3.73
C ALA A 119 12.58 -9.77 -2.99
N ARG A 120 11.81 -9.64 -1.92
CA ARG A 120 11.33 -10.77 -1.10
C ARG A 120 9.94 -11.25 -1.47
N ARG A 121 9.20 -10.48 -2.26
CA ARG A 121 7.80 -10.76 -2.65
C ARG A 121 6.86 -10.98 -1.45
N PHE A 122 7.04 -10.18 -0.41
CA PHE A 122 6.16 -10.17 0.76
C PHE A 122 5.08 -9.09 0.68
N GLY A 123 5.19 -8.22 -0.30
CA GLY A 123 4.13 -7.31 -0.69
C GLY A 123 3.04 -8.03 -1.48
N PHE A 124 1.92 -7.38 -1.65
CA PHE A 124 0.84 -7.87 -2.51
C PHE A 124 -0.01 -6.71 -3.03
N MET A 125 -0.71 -6.99 -4.11
CA MET A 125 -1.70 -6.10 -4.70
C MET A 125 -2.99 -6.87 -4.92
N ASP A 126 -4.12 -6.19 -4.73
CA ASP A 126 -5.45 -6.73 -4.96
C ASP A 126 -6.36 -5.63 -5.52
N ILE A 127 -7.45 -5.99 -6.15
CA ILE A 127 -8.48 -5.06 -6.60
C ILE A 127 -9.81 -5.55 -6.07
N PHE A 128 -10.52 -4.69 -5.37
CA PHE A 128 -11.83 -4.97 -4.85
C PHE A 128 -12.83 -3.90 -5.28
N ASP A 129 -14.09 -4.29 -5.39
CA ASP A 129 -15.16 -3.39 -5.80
C ASP A 129 -15.67 -2.59 -4.59
N ASP A 130 -16.23 -1.42 -4.85
CA ASP A 130 -16.78 -0.57 -3.80
C ASP A 130 -17.87 -1.32 -3.02
N GLY A 131 -17.78 -1.21 -1.69
CA GLY A 131 -18.65 -1.95 -0.76
C GLY A 131 -18.04 -3.27 -0.24
N ASP A 132 -16.95 -3.76 -0.82
CA ASP A 132 -16.15 -4.85 -0.24
C ASP A 132 -15.18 -4.27 0.82
N ASP A 133 -15.43 -4.56 2.07
CA ASP A 133 -14.60 -4.06 3.17
C ASP A 133 -13.46 -5.03 3.52
N ARG A 134 -12.46 -5.08 2.66
CA ARG A 134 -11.24 -5.89 2.85
C ARG A 134 -10.44 -5.50 4.08
N LEU A 135 -10.69 -4.31 4.64
CA LEU A 135 -9.93 -3.76 5.75
C LEU A 135 -10.78 -3.61 7.04
N ALA A 136 -12.01 -4.14 7.08
CA ALA A 136 -12.91 -4.09 8.23
C ALA A 136 -12.30 -4.60 9.53
N GLY A 137 -11.37 -5.55 9.43
CA GLY A 137 -10.70 -6.12 10.60
C GLY A 137 -9.60 -5.26 11.20
N LEU A 138 -9.26 -4.10 10.61
CA LEU A 138 -8.24 -3.21 11.14
C LEU A 138 -8.77 -2.34 12.27
N GLY A 139 -8.02 -2.26 13.37
CA GLY A 139 -8.25 -1.31 14.45
C GLY A 139 -8.15 0.16 14.00
N PRO A 140 -8.41 1.13 14.89
CA PRO A 140 -8.33 2.55 14.57
C PRO A 140 -6.93 2.96 14.10
N GLU A 141 -6.87 4.08 13.36
CA GLU A 141 -5.60 4.75 13.04
C GLU A 141 -4.98 5.33 14.32
N PRO A 142 -3.64 5.22 14.51
CA PRO A 142 -3.00 5.65 15.74
C PRO A 142 -3.03 7.16 15.97
N LEU A 143 -3.30 7.96 14.94
CA LEU A 143 -3.48 9.41 15.02
C LEU A 143 -4.96 9.82 14.90
N GLY A 144 -5.86 8.85 14.82
CA GLY A 144 -7.30 9.10 14.78
C GLY A 144 -7.91 9.33 16.17
N PRO A 145 -9.07 9.99 16.26
CA PRO A 145 -9.73 10.30 17.53
C PRO A 145 -10.22 9.05 18.27
N GLU A 146 -10.45 7.94 17.56
CA GLU A 146 -10.86 6.68 18.13
C GLU A 146 -9.73 5.99 18.91
N PHE A 147 -8.47 6.28 18.61
CA PHE A 147 -7.31 5.74 19.32
C PHE A 147 -7.00 6.62 20.55
N ASN A 148 -7.60 6.28 21.67
CA ASN A 148 -7.48 7.04 22.91
C ASN A 148 -7.34 6.11 24.13
N ALA A 149 -7.13 6.69 25.32
CA ALA A 149 -6.88 5.92 26.55
C ALA A 149 -8.05 5.00 26.93
N ALA A 150 -9.29 5.41 26.71
CA ALA A 150 -10.47 4.59 27.03
C ALA A 150 -10.54 3.37 26.10
N PHE A 151 -10.32 3.58 24.79
CA PHE A 151 -10.23 2.50 23.84
C PHE A 151 -9.14 1.49 24.20
N LEU A 152 -7.93 1.97 24.55
CA LEU A 152 -6.82 1.08 24.93
C LEU A 152 -7.12 0.30 26.20
N ALA A 153 -7.73 0.95 27.21
CA ALA A 153 -8.12 0.28 28.45
C ALA A 153 -9.09 -0.89 28.17
N GLU A 154 -10.09 -0.66 27.32
CA GLU A 154 -11.04 -1.70 26.89
C GLU A 154 -10.37 -2.79 26.06
N ALA A 155 -9.57 -2.41 25.05
CA ALA A 155 -8.90 -3.35 24.17
C ALA A 155 -7.89 -4.25 24.90
N PHE A 156 -7.33 -3.78 26.03
CA PHE A 156 -6.36 -4.53 26.83
C PHE A 156 -7.00 -5.28 28.00
N ALA A 157 -8.25 -5.01 28.32
CA ALA A 157 -8.95 -5.65 29.43
C ALA A 157 -8.93 -7.19 29.25
N ASP A 158 -8.67 -7.89 30.35
CA ASP A 158 -8.62 -9.36 30.43
C ASP A 158 -7.65 -10.05 29.44
N ARG A 159 -6.74 -9.28 28.81
CA ARG A 159 -5.71 -9.83 27.92
C ARG A 159 -4.47 -10.27 28.72
N ARG A 160 -3.94 -11.44 28.38
CA ARG A 160 -2.72 -12.00 28.99
C ARG A 160 -1.45 -11.64 28.22
N GLN A 161 -1.57 -11.13 27.01
CA GLN A 161 -0.44 -10.72 26.18
C GLN A 161 0.19 -9.44 26.73
N SER A 162 1.48 -9.23 26.44
CA SER A 162 2.14 -7.99 26.79
C SER A 162 1.56 -6.79 26.03
N PRO A 163 1.61 -5.58 26.59
CA PRO A 163 1.18 -4.37 25.87
C PRO A 163 1.83 -4.22 24.50
N LYS A 164 3.11 -4.56 24.35
CA LYS A 164 3.80 -4.56 23.07
C LYS A 164 3.13 -5.48 22.07
N THR A 165 2.80 -6.71 22.47
CA THR A 165 2.15 -7.68 21.56
C THR A 165 0.77 -7.19 21.13
N LEU A 166 0.02 -6.58 22.05
CA LEU A 166 -1.31 -6.03 21.76
C LEU A 166 -1.21 -4.84 20.79
N LEU A 167 -0.27 -3.93 21.01
CA LEU A 167 -0.05 -2.78 20.13
C LEU A 167 0.42 -3.18 18.71
N LEU A 168 1.05 -4.34 18.56
CA LEU A 168 1.45 -4.86 17.25
C LEU A 168 0.32 -5.57 16.50
N ASP A 169 -0.78 -5.89 17.19
CA ASP A 169 -1.97 -6.48 16.56
C ASP A 169 -2.72 -5.40 15.77
N GLN A 170 -2.70 -5.54 14.45
CA GLN A 170 -3.33 -4.58 13.54
C GLN A 170 -4.85 -4.48 13.72
N ARG A 171 -5.48 -5.43 14.44
CA ARG A 171 -6.90 -5.39 14.82
C ARG A 171 -7.15 -4.48 16.01
N ILE A 172 -6.13 -4.18 16.82
CA ILE A 172 -6.20 -3.26 17.95
C ILE A 172 -5.82 -1.87 17.50
N VAL A 173 -4.71 -1.72 16.79
CA VAL A 173 -4.31 -0.44 16.20
C VAL A 173 -3.65 -0.67 14.84
N ALA A 174 -4.15 0.01 13.82
CA ALA A 174 -3.64 -0.15 12.48
C ALA A 174 -2.32 0.62 12.29
N GLY A 175 -1.34 0.00 11.63
CA GLY A 175 -0.15 0.70 11.17
C GLY A 175 1.06 0.65 12.08
N LEU A 176 0.91 0.37 13.38
CA LEU A 176 2.06 0.20 14.27
C LEU A 176 2.87 -1.05 13.91
N GLY A 177 4.17 -0.96 14.06
CA GLY A 177 5.11 -2.04 13.84
C GLY A 177 6.17 -2.13 14.92
N ASN A 178 7.21 -2.94 14.68
CA ASN A 178 8.19 -3.34 15.69
C ASN A 178 9.53 -2.61 15.55
N ILE A 179 9.59 -1.50 14.90
CA ILE A 179 10.84 -0.71 14.76
C ILE A 179 10.83 0.44 15.74
#